data_a67b9eee5fe54d7dcfac233d45952db3
#
_entry.id   a67b9eee5fe54d7dcfac233d45952db3
#
_cell.length_a   1.000
_cell.length_b   1.000
_cell.length_c   1.000
_cell.angle_alpha   90.00
_cell.angle_beta   90.00
_cell.angle_gamma   90.00
#
_symmetry.space_group_name_H-M   'P 1'
#
loop_
_entity.id
_entity.type
_entity.pdbx_description
1 polymer ?
#
loop_
_entity_poly.entity_id
_entity_poly.type
_entity_poly.pdbx_seq_one_letter_code
_entity_poly.pdbx_strand_id
1 'polypeptide(L)'
;IAVLRNEGDRMGGTLRGKIIKDRMAIMGHSMGGGGALLASNAHSAELKAVIPLTPWLPDGEFAAISIPTLVIAGEIDRIAPIADHALPHFESLSGDIPKMYLEIKGGNHFIANTDTDDDRLTPNIDVHDLVGGMAVAWLKLFVDGDEDYRDLVFGEMPASDSERLSKWEFSK
;
A
#
# COMPACT_ATOMS: atom_id res chain seq x y z
N ILE A 1 -15.37 2.16 -7.45
CA ILE A 1 -15.03 1.45 -8.70
C ILE A 1 -16.08 1.74 -9.77
N ALA A 2 -17.35 1.38 -9.56
CA ALA A 2 -18.42 1.56 -10.55
C ALA A 2 -18.56 3.01 -11.07
N VAL A 3 -18.44 4.00 -10.17
CA VAL A 3 -18.49 5.43 -10.56
C VAL A 3 -17.37 5.79 -11.52
N LEU A 4 -16.13 5.35 -11.24
CA LEU A 4 -14.98 5.61 -12.11
C LEU A 4 -15.14 4.95 -13.49
N ARG A 5 -15.62 3.69 -13.52
CA ARG A 5 -15.90 2.99 -14.79
C ARG A 5 -16.94 3.74 -15.62
N ASN A 6 -18.03 4.21 -14.98
CA ASN A 6 -19.08 4.97 -15.65
C ASN A 6 -18.57 6.34 -16.14
N GLU A 7 -17.73 7.03 -15.37
CA GLU A 7 -17.10 8.29 -15.80
C GLU A 7 -16.19 8.09 -17.03
N GLY A 8 -15.51 6.95 -17.12
CA GLY A 8 -14.73 6.59 -18.31
C GLY A 8 -15.54 6.51 -19.59
N ASP A 9 -16.83 6.24 -19.51
CA ASP A 9 -17.75 6.15 -20.66
C ASP A 9 -18.60 7.39 -20.85
N ARG A 10 -18.74 8.24 -19.83
CA ARG A 10 -19.68 9.36 -19.82
C ARG A 10 -19.41 10.35 -20.95
N MET A 11 -20.39 10.56 -21.82
CA MET A 11 -20.33 11.54 -22.91
C MET A 11 -20.08 12.94 -22.36
N GLY A 12 -19.04 13.62 -22.86
CA GLY A 12 -18.63 14.95 -22.39
C GLY A 12 -17.89 14.96 -21.02
N GLY A 13 -17.65 13.80 -20.41
CA GLY A 13 -16.85 13.68 -19.18
C GLY A 13 -15.36 13.91 -19.39
N THR A 14 -14.71 14.57 -18.44
CA THR A 14 -13.25 14.83 -18.47
C THR A 14 -12.39 13.57 -18.43
N LEU A 15 -12.95 12.47 -17.88
CA LEU A 15 -12.28 11.17 -17.75
C LEU A 15 -12.63 10.19 -18.88
N ARG A 16 -13.44 10.62 -19.86
CA ARG A 16 -13.84 9.76 -20.96
C ARG A 16 -12.64 9.23 -21.73
N GLY A 17 -12.55 7.90 -21.85
CA GLY A 17 -11.47 7.21 -22.54
C GLY A 17 -10.12 7.26 -21.82
N LYS A 18 -10.06 7.81 -20.58
CA LYS A 18 -8.82 7.90 -19.79
C LYS A 18 -8.74 6.86 -18.67
N ILE A 19 -9.81 6.11 -18.45
CA ILE A 19 -9.86 5.08 -17.40
C ILE A 19 -9.69 3.70 -18.04
N ILE A 20 -8.68 2.98 -17.59
CA ILE A 20 -8.48 1.58 -17.91
C ILE A 20 -9.25 0.76 -16.87
N LYS A 21 -10.41 0.25 -17.25
CA LYS A 21 -11.44 -0.27 -16.34
C LYS A 21 -11.05 -1.55 -15.57
N ASP A 22 -10.09 -2.28 -16.10
CA ASP A 22 -9.57 -3.54 -15.54
C ASP A 22 -8.21 -3.37 -14.84
N ARG A 23 -7.70 -2.14 -14.76
CA ARG A 23 -6.44 -1.78 -14.10
C ARG A 23 -6.67 -0.81 -12.97
N MET A 24 -7.29 -1.30 -11.90
CA MET A 24 -7.58 -0.48 -10.72
C MET A 24 -6.87 -1.05 -9.50
N ALA A 25 -6.28 -0.18 -8.71
CA ALA A 25 -5.75 -0.47 -7.39
C ALA A 25 -6.38 0.48 -6.37
N ILE A 26 -6.22 0.15 -5.10
CA ILE A 26 -6.62 1.01 -4.00
C ILE A 26 -5.44 1.19 -3.06
N MET A 27 -5.26 2.41 -2.59
CA MET A 27 -4.30 2.72 -1.54
C MET A 27 -4.89 3.74 -0.58
N GLY A 28 -4.37 3.78 0.63
CA GLY A 28 -4.84 4.74 1.61
C GLY A 28 -3.93 4.80 2.82
N HIS A 29 -3.95 5.96 3.48
CA HIS A 29 -3.18 6.24 4.68
C HIS A 29 -4.09 6.20 5.92
N SER A 30 -3.59 5.68 7.04
CA SER A 30 -4.29 5.68 8.33
C SER A 30 -5.65 4.97 8.26
N MET A 31 -6.75 5.63 8.61
CA MET A 31 -8.12 5.13 8.42
C MET A 31 -8.41 4.78 6.95
N GLY A 32 -7.82 5.54 6.00
CA GLY A 32 -7.90 5.21 4.58
C GLY A 32 -7.16 3.91 4.22
N GLY A 33 -6.09 3.58 4.93
CA GLY A 33 -5.38 2.30 4.81
C GLY A 33 -6.23 1.12 5.30
N GLY A 34 -6.87 1.28 6.47
CA GLY A 34 -7.88 0.32 6.95
C GLY A 34 -9.06 0.18 6.00
N GLY A 35 -9.56 1.30 5.49
CA GLY A 35 -10.63 1.33 4.48
C GLY A 35 -10.23 0.64 3.16
N ALA A 36 -8.97 0.78 2.74
CA ALA A 36 -8.45 0.09 1.56
C ALA A 36 -8.42 -1.43 1.74
N LEU A 37 -8.03 -1.91 2.92
CA LEU A 37 -8.09 -3.34 3.27
C LEU A 37 -9.54 -3.86 3.27
N LEU A 38 -10.46 -3.15 3.93
CA LEU A 38 -11.89 -3.53 3.96
C LEU A 38 -12.49 -3.56 2.55
N ALA A 39 -12.20 -2.55 1.72
CA ALA A 39 -12.69 -2.51 0.34
C ALA A 39 -12.10 -3.66 -0.50
N SER A 40 -10.80 -3.97 -0.32
CA SER A 40 -10.16 -5.08 -1.02
C SER A 40 -10.70 -6.44 -0.58
N ASN A 41 -10.98 -6.60 0.72
CA ASN A 41 -11.59 -7.82 1.25
C ASN A 41 -12.98 -8.10 0.66
N ALA A 42 -13.75 -7.02 0.38
CA ALA A 42 -15.07 -7.12 -0.21
C ALA A 42 -15.06 -7.17 -1.76
N HIS A 43 -14.04 -6.61 -2.41
CA HIS A 43 -14.03 -6.33 -3.85
C HIS A 43 -12.73 -6.75 -4.56
N SER A 44 -12.02 -7.78 -4.07
CA SER A 44 -10.77 -8.28 -4.67
C SER A 44 -10.89 -8.52 -6.18
N ALA A 45 -12.01 -9.07 -6.65
CA ALA A 45 -12.22 -9.36 -8.07
C ALA A 45 -12.23 -8.11 -8.98
N GLU A 46 -12.39 -6.92 -8.42
CA GLU A 46 -12.44 -5.66 -9.16
C GLU A 46 -11.13 -4.87 -9.11
N LEU A 47 -10.18 -5.31 -8.30
CA LEU A 47 -8.91 -4.65 -8.03
C LEU A 47 -7.73 -5.53 -8.47
N LYS A 48 -6.58 -4.89 -8.73
CA LYS A 48 -5.33 -5.57 -9.10
C LYS A 48 -4.29 -5.53 -7.99
N ALA A 49 -4.37 -4.56 -7.09
CA ALA A 49 -3.46 -4.42 -5.96
C ALA A 49 -4.07 -3.54 -4.86
N VAL A 50 -3.56 -3.69 -3.64
CA VAL A 50 -3.85 -2.81 -2.52
C VAL A 50 -2.57 -2.39 -1.80
N ILE A 51 -2.50 -1.12 -1.38
CA ILE A 51 -1.37 -0.57 -0.63
C ILE A 51 -1.90 0.20 0.60
N PRO A 52 -2.09 -0.45 1.76
CA PRO A 52 -2.33 0.24 3.01
C PRO A 52 -1.03 0.87 3.55
N LEU A 53 -1.08 2.17 3.84
CA LEU A 53 0.01 2.95 4.42
C LEU A 53 -0.35 3.26 5.88
N THR A 54 0.50 2.86 6.84
CA THR A 54 0.25 3.02 8.26
C THR A 54 -1.22 2.80 8.61
N PRO A 55 -1.80 1.63 8.24
CA PRO A 55 -3.23 1.41 8.31
C PRO A 55 -3.71 1.46 9.76
N TRP A 56 -4.80 2.21 9.99
CA TRP A 56 -5.50 2.22 11.26
C TRP A 56 -6.82 1.48 11.12
N LEU A 57 -6.94 0.35 11.79
CA LEU A 57 -8.18 -0.40 11.93
C LEU A 57 -8.02 -1.34 13.14
N PRO A 58 -8.79 -1.19 14.24
CA PRO A 58 -8.58 -1.95 15.47
C PRO A 58 -8.77 -3.46 15.32
N ASP A 59 -9.74 -3.86 14.48
CA ASP A 59 -10.07 -5.27 14.27
C ASP A 59 -10.21 -5.53 12.77
N GLY A 60 -9.58 -6.58 12.26
CA GLY A 60 -9.73 -6.97 10.86
C GLY A 60 -8.99 -8.25 10.52
N GLU A 61 -9.68 -9.16 9.88
CA GLU A 61 -9.11 -10.34 9.24
C GLU A 61 -9.28 -10.23 7.72
N PHE A 62 -8.19 -10.41 6.99
CA PHE A 62 -8.12 -10.12 5.56
C PHE A 62 -7.77 -11.34 4.71
N ALA A 63 -8.04 -12.56 5.22
CA ALA A 63 -7.79 -13.80 4.50
C ALA A 63 -8.57 -13.92 3.17
N ALA A 64 -9.66 -13.15 3.00
CA ALA A 64 -10.43 -13.14 1.76
C ALA A 64 -9.85 -12.21 0.68
N ILE A 65 -8.83 -11.41 1.00
CA ILE A 65 -8.10 -10.63 -0.01
C ILE A 65 -7.34 -11.61 -0.91
N SER A 66 -7.65 -11.57 -2.21
CA SER A 66 -7.07 -12.44 -3.23
C SER A 66 -6.22 -11.68 -4.26
N ILE A 67 -5.74 -10.50 -3.91
CA ILE A 67 -4.93 -9.62 -4.76
C ILE A 67 -3.60 -9.25 -4.08
N PRO A 68 -2.57 -8.91 -4.85
CA PRO A 68 -1.29 -8.45 -4.33
C PRO A 68 -1.43 -7.31 -3.33
N THR A 69 -0.82 -7.46 -2.14
CA THR A 69 -0.96 -6.55 -1.01
C THR A 69 0.40 -6.10 -0.48
N LEU A 70 0.67 -4.79 -0.54
CA LEU A 70 1.86 -4.16 0.04
C LEU A 70 1.47 -3.35 1.28
N VAL A 71 1.83 -3.82 2.47
CA VAL A 71 1.63 -3.10 3.73
C VAL A 71 2.88 -2.31 4.07
N ILE A 72 2.75 -0.99 4.25
CA ILE A 72 3.85 -0.12 4.67
C ILE A 72 3.52 0.48 6.03
N ALA A 73 4.42 0.34 7.00
CA ALA A 73 4.23 0.76 8.38
C ALA A 73 5.42 1.60 8.87
N GLY A 74 5.21 2.38 9.92
CA GLY A 74 6.25 3.13 10.61
C GLY A 74 6.60 2.48 11.95
N GLU A 75 7.89 2.20 12.20
CA GLU A 75 8.38 1.50 13.40
C GLU A 75 7.94 2.16 14.71
N ILE A 76 7.91 3.49 14.74
CA ILE A 76 7.54 4.28 15.93
C ILE A 76 6.17 4.96 15.80
N ASP A 77 5.28 4.38 14.99
CA ASP A 77 3.92 4.88 14.86
C ASP A 77 3.17 4.77 16.21
N ARG A 78 2.80 5.93 16.76
CA ARG A 78 2.06 6.03 18.03
C ARG A 78 0.57 6.27 17.84
N ILE A 79 0.11 6.49 16.61
CA ILE A 79 -1.29 6.70 16.27
C ILE A 79 -1.91 5.39 15.84
N ALA A 80 -1.22 4.61 15.03
CA ALA A 80 -1.57 3.26 14.64
C ALA A 80 -0.42 2.29 14.97
N PRO A 81 -0.24 1.93 16.26
CA PRO A 81 0.85 1.04 16.67
C PRO A 81 0.86 -0.23 15.84
N ILE A 82 2.03 -0.58 15.33
CA ILE A 82 2.19 -1.70 14.39
C ILE A 82 1.69 -3.03 14.96
N ALA A 83 1.86 -3.25 16.25
CA ALA A 83 1.42 -4.47 16.94
C ALA A 83 -0.10 -4.64 16.99
N ASP A 84 -0.84 -3.52 16.91
CA ASP A 84 -2.30 -3.51 17.02
C ASP A 84 -2.99 -3.38 15.64
N HIS A 85 -2.22 -2.99 14.61
CA HIS A 85 -2.78 -2.65 13.30
C HIS A 85 -2.02 -3.31 12.13
N ALA A 86 -0.92 -2.72 11.65
CA ALA A 86 -0.28 -3.12 10.41
C ALA A 86 0.19 -4.58 10.41
N LEU A 87 0.79 -5.04 11.50
CA LEU A 87 1.33 -6.40 11.61
C LEU A 87 0.23 -7.45 11.66
N PRO A 88 -0.79 -7.39 12.54
CA PRO A 88 -1.91 -8.34 12.51
C PRO A 88 -2.66 -8.35 11.17
N HIS A 89 -2.81 -7.18 10.54
CA HIS A 89 -3.45 -7.11 9.22
C HIS A 89 -2.65 -7.90 8.17
N PHE A 90 -1.32 -7.71 8.13
CA PHE A 90 -0.45 -8.44 7.22
C PHE A 90 -0.44 -9.94 7.50
N GLU A 91 -0.38 -10.34 8.75
CA GLU A 91 -0.38 -11.74 9.17
C GLU A 91 -1.70 -12.46 8.81
N SER A 92 -2.83 -11.74 8.83
CA SER A 92 -4.14 -12.27 8.46
C SER A 92 -4.33 -12.49 6.95
N LEU A 93 -3.47 -11.91 6.10
CA LEU A 93 -3.53 -12.11 4.65
C LEU A 93 -3.21 -13.56 4.28
N SER A 94 -3.90 -14.09 3.25
CA SER A 94 -3.58 -15.41 2.70
C SER A 94 -2.10 -15.54 2.32
N GLY A 95 -1.53 -16.72 2.56
CA GLY A 95 -0.20 -17.07 2.06
C GLY A 95 -0.14 -17.33 0.55
N ASP A 96 -1.30 -17.45 -0.10
CA ASP A 96 -1.40 -17.79 -1.52
C ASP A 96 -1.35 -16.57 -2.44
N ILE A 97 -1.25 -15.36 -1.89
CA ILE A 97 -1.15 -14.12 -2.66
C ILE A 97 0.26 -13.52 -2.56
N PRO A 98 0.73 -12.80 -3.59
CA PRO A 98 1.89 -11.95 -3.44
C PRO A 98 1.63 -10.93 -2.34
N LYS A 99 2.43 -10.93 -1.29
CA LYS A 99 2.30 -9.95 -0.20
C LYS A 99 3.66 -9.51 0.29
N MET A 100 3.73 -8.25 0.72
CA MET A 100 4.94 -7.65 1.25
C MET A 100 4.61 -6.77 2.45
N TYR A 101 5.47 -6.81 3.46
CA TYR A 101 5.46 -5.93 4.61
C TYR A 101 6.76 -5.15 4.66
N LEU A 102 6.65 -3.84 4.73
CA LEU A 102 7.78 -2.92 4.91
C LEU A 102 7.55 -2.10 6.17
N GLU A 103 8.50 -2.18 7.11
CA GLU A 103 8.49 -1.38 8.32
C GLU A 103 9.63 -0.36 8.26
N ILE A 104 9.28 0.91 8.16
CA ILE A 104 10.22 2.01 8.01
C ILE A 104 10.87 2.30 9.37
N LYS A 105 12.17 2.14 9.44
CA LYS A 105 12.97 2.37 10.65
C LYS A 105 12.88 3.82 11.11
N GLY A 106 12.49 4.03 12.37
CA GLY A 106 12.24 5.36 12.91
C GLY A 106 11.03 6.07 12.29
N GLY A 107 10.26 5.39 11.44
CA GLY A 107 9.08 5.93 10.78
C GLY A 107 7.95 6.17 11.77
N ASN A 108 7.30 7.32 11.67
CA ASN A 108 6.09 7.66 12.42
C ASN A 108 4.82 7.43 11.56
N HIS A 109 3.66 7.87 12.05
CA HIS A 109 2.39 7.73 11.32
C HIS A 109 2.34 8.46 9.97
N PHE A 110 3.20 9.44 9.74
CA PHE A 110 3.16 10.34 8.59
C PHE A 110 4.25 10.07 7.56
N ILE A 111 4.75 8.82 7.47
CA ILE A 111 5.80 8.42 6.51
C ILE A 111 5.49 8.74 5.04
N ALA A 112 4.22 8.94 4.71
CA ALA A 112 3.78 9.27 3.36
C ALA A 112 3.44 10.76 3.17
N ASN A 113 3.54 11.58 4.22
CA ASN A 113 3.19 13.00 4.17
C ASN A 113 4.43 13.84 3.91
N THR A 114 4.28 14.90 3.11
CA THR A 114 5.39 15.77 2.72
C THR A 114 5.52 17.01 3.57
N ASP A 115 4.47 17.42 4.30
CA ASP A 115 4.47 18.68 5.03
C ASP A 115 3.52 18.61 6.23
N THR A 116 4.01 18.98 7.41
CA THR A 116 3.21 19.25 8.59
C THR A 116 3.85 20.40 9.37
N ASP A 117 3.05 21.35 9.81
CA ASP A 117 3.48 22.47 10.68
C ASP A 117 3.63 22.04 12.15
N ASP A 118 3.38 20.78 12.49
CA ASP A 118 3.47 20.25 13.84
C ASP A 118 4.72 19.39 14.00
N ASP A 119 5.70 19.86 14.78
CA ASP A 119 6.95 19.13 15.05
C ASP A 119 6.74 17.70 15.60
N ARG A 120 5.60 17.44 16.26
CA ARG A 120 5.24 16.11 16.73
C ARG A 120 4.81 15.20 15.59
N LEU A 121 4.47 15.78 14.45
CA LEU A 121 3.99 15.13 13.25
C LEU A 121 5.01 15.22 12.11
N THR A 122 6.25 15.57 12.42
CA THR A 122 7.32 15.71 11.41
C THR A 122 7.35 14.48 10.51
N PRO A 123 7.17 14.63 9.20
CA PRO A 123 7.22 13.51 8.27
C PRO A 123 8.65 12.97 8.18
N ASN A 124 8.77 11.71 7.88
CA ASN A 124 10.06 11.09 7.58
C ASN A 124 10.43 11.41 6.12
N ILE A 125 10.88 12.64 5.88
CA ILE A 125 11.17 13.13 4.52
C ILE A 125 12.17 12.23 3.81
N ASP A 126 13.17 11.74 4.52
CA ASP A 126 14.23 10.89 3.97
C ASP A 126 13.77 9.49 3.50
N VAL A 127 12.50 9.15 3.71
CA VAL A 127 11.94 7.85 3.31
C VAL A 127 10.86 7.94 2.24
N HIS A 128 10.50 9.14 1.79
CA HIS A 128 9.46 9.31 0.77
C HIS A 128 9.84 8.69 -0.58
N ASP A 129 11.11 8.71 -0.94
CA ASP A 129 11.63 8.07 -2.15
C ASP A 129 11.51 6.54 -2.04
N LEU A 130 11.82 5.95 -0.89
CA LEU A 130 11.67 4.51 -0.65
C LEU A 130 10.19 4.11 -0.65
N VAL A 131 9.35 4.79 0.12
CA VAL A 131 7.90 4.51 0.21
C VAL A 131 7.24 4.68 -1.16
N GLY A 132 7.51 5.81 -1.83
CA GLY A 132 6.97 6.10 -3.16
C GLY A 132 7.51 5.15 -4.23
N GLY A 133 8.81 4.86 -4.21
CA GLY A 133 9.47 3.95 -5.14
C GLY A 133 8.89 2.53 -5.06
N MET A 134 8.75 1.99 -3.85
CA MET A 134 8.16 0.67 -3.64
C MET A 134 6.68 0.63 -4.02
N ALA A 135 5.91 1.67 -3.70
CA ALA A 135 4.51 1.76 -4.11
C ALA A 135 4.36 1.79 -5.65
N VAL A 136 5.20 2.58 -6.33
CA VAL A 136 5.21 2.62 -7.80
C VAL A 136 5.63 1.28 -8.38
N ALA A 137 6.72 0.66 -7.89
CA ALA A 137 7.18 -0.64 -8.37
C ALA A 137 6.10 -1.72 -8.20
N TRP A 138 5.39 -1.73 -7.06
CA TRP A 138 4.26 -2.62 -6.80
C TRP A 138 3.13 -2.43 -7.80
N LEU A 139 2.72 -1.18 -8.03
CA LEU A 139 1.65 -0.86 -8.99
C LEU A 139 2.06 -1.18 -10.43
N LYS A 140 3.31 -0.91 -10.80
CA LYS A 140 3.83 -1.25 -12.13
C LYS A 140 3.79 -2.75 -12.38
N LEU A 141 4.27 -3.54 -11.42
CA LEU A 141 4.27 -4.99 -11.54
C LEU A 141 2.85 -5.56 -11.61
N PHE A 142 1.96 -5.19 -10.69
CA PHE A 142 0.68 -5.88 -10.51
C PHE A 142 -0.51 -5.23 -11.21
N VAL A 143 -0.47 -3.93 -11.49
CA VAL A 143 -1.56 -3.23 -12.20
C VAL A 143 -1.25 -3.10 -13.68
N ASP A 144 -0.01 -2.72 -14.03
CA ASP A 144 0.42 -2.60 -15.43
C ASP A 144 0.87 -3.95 -16.03
N GLY A 145 1.24 -4.92 -15.18
CA GLY A 145 1.81 -6.20 -15.63
C GLY A 145 3.23 -6.05 -16.18
N ASP A 146 3.96 -5.04 -15.69
CA ASP A 146 5.31 -4.70 -16.13
C ASP A 146 6.33 -5.53 -15.34
N GLU A 147 6.79 -6.63 -15.94
CA GLU A 147 7.72 -7.58 -15.33
C GLU A 147 9.13 -7.00 -15.10
N ASP A 148 9.48 -5.89 -15.72
CA ASP A 148 10.77 -5.21 -15.49
C ASP A 148 10.90 -4.70 -14.04
N TYR A 149 9.76 -4.57 -13.32
CA TYR A 149 9.71 -4.18 -11.91
C TYR A 149 9.78 -5.37 -10.92
N ARG A 150 9.80 -6.61 -11.41
CA ARG A 150 9.80 -7.80 -10.53
C ARG A 150 11.01 -7.85 -9.60
N ASP A 151 12.18 -7.58 -10.13
CA ASP A 151 13.43 -7.60 -9.36
C ASP A 151 13.53 -6.43 -8.37
N LEU A 152 12.87 -5.30 -8.65
CA LEU A 152 12.75 -4.20 -7.69
C LEU A 152 11.81 -4.57 -6.52
N VAL A 153 10.78 -5.39 -6.78
CA VAL A 153 9.80 -5.78 -5.75
C VAL A 153 10.30 -6.99 -4.96
N PHE A 154 10.86 -8.02 -5.60
CA PHE A 154 11.16 -9.30 -4.97
C PHE A 154 12.64 -9.73 -5.07
N GLY A 155 13.46 -8.86 -5.62
CA GLY A 155 14.89 -9.09 -5.73
C GLY A 155 15.65 -8.72 -4.46
N GLU A 156 16.96 -8.66 -4.57
CA GLU A 156 17.84 -8.21 -3.48
C GLU A 156 17.71 -6.70 -3.31
N MET A 157 17.32 -6.27 -2.13
CA MET A 157 17.19 -4.85 -1.80
C MET A 157 18.59 -4.23 -1.63
N PRO A 158 18.85 -3.06 -2.24
CA PRO A 158 20.11 -2.34 -2.02
C PRO A 158 20.36 -2.08 -0.53
N ALA A 159 21.62 -2.14 -0.10
CA ALA A 159 21.99 -1.92 1.30
C ALA A 159 21.50 -0.56 1.83
N SER A 160 21.58 0.50 1.00
CA SER A 160 21.08 1.83 1.31
C SER A 160 19.59 1.86 1.68
N ASP A 161 18.79 0.97 1.11
CA ASP A 161 17.36 0.90 1.35
C ASP A 161 17.04 -0.05 2.49
N SER A 162 17.74 -1.20 2.57
CA SER A 162 17.55 -2.17 3.66
C SER A 162 17.92 -1.60 5.02
N GLU A 163 18.92 -0.72 5.12
CA GLU A 163 19.32 -0.04 6.36
C GLU A 163 18.23 0.94 6.88
N ARG A 164 17.30 1.35 6.01
CA ARG A 164 16.16 2.23 6.32
C ARG A 164 14.92 1.45 6.78
N LEU A 165 14.99 0.12 6.81
CA LEU A 165 13.91 -0.75 7.27
C LEU A 165 14.27 -1.38 8.62
N SER A 166 13.31 -1.46 9.53
CA SER A 166 13.39 -2.27 10.75
C SER A 166 12.91 -3.69 10.53
N LYS A 167 11.99 -3.87 9.60
CA LYS A 167 11.48 -5.19 9.17
C LYS A 167 11.12 -5.17 7.69
N TRP A 168 11.45 -6.26 7.01
CA TRP A 168 11.05 -6.51 5.64
C TRP A 168 10.77 -7.98 5.45
N GLU A 169 9.58 -8.32 4.97
CA GLU A 169 9.23 -9.70 4.61
C GLU A 169 8.26 -9.72 3.42
N PHE A 170 8.33 -10.78 2.62
CA PHE A 170 7.42 -10.98 1.49
C PHE A 170 7.19 -12.44 1.19
N SER A 171 6.06 -12.73 0.50
CA SER A 171 5.81 -13.97 -0.22
C SER A 171 5.44 -13.68 -1.68
N LYS A 172 5.81 -14.62 -2.58
CA LYS A 172 5.58 -14.51 -4.04
C LYS A 172 4.36 -15.31 -4.45
#